data_450208f3df6d8cdba8b34461b641d81a
#
_entry.id   450208f3df6d8cdba8b34461b641d81a
#
_cell.length_a   1.000
_cell.length_b   1.000
_cell.length_c   1.000
_cell.angle_alpha   90.00
_cell.angle_beta   90.00
_cell.angle_gamma   90.00
#
_symmetry.space_group_name_H-M   'P 1'
#
loop_
_entity.id
_entity.type
_entity.pdbx_description
1 polymer ?
#
loop_
_entity_poly.entity_id
_entity_poly.type
_entity_poly.pdbx_seq_one_letter_code
_entity_poly.pdbx_strand_id
1 'polypeptide(L)'
;MTILHFKKSINRSVPRLALLLIPLVVTCFAPLRRAQGVVPPPDGGYPGFTTAEGTKALFSLTTGSANTAVGWYSLETVTTGSFNTGVGAGTLVLNSGDQNTATGVAALLLNTTGGFNTALGTASLVYNDTGSYNTAIGDRALFNNTTGDHNTAVGTAGLGGGPALFNNTIGRFNTAVGGAALASNTEGNDNTAIGVGALADNIGGDENVAVGLNALNNSTGNNNVALGYYAGFGATTGSNNVYIGYQIEGTAGESNACYIGSIFNQTSMGGSPVYVDANSKLGTLTSSKRFKENIEPMDKASDALFALKPVTFHYKKEIDPAGKSQLGLVAEEVEKVNPDLVVHDKEGKPYSVRYDQVNAMLLNEFLKEHRKNEEQEATIARLIATDTRQQKQIETLTAALQKVSAQLELSRTPRTVVEN
;
A
#
# COMPACT_ATOMS: atom_id res chain seq x y z
N MET A 1 15.54 14.33 28.65
CA MET A 1 14.22 13.99 29.16
C MET A 1 13.44 15.31 29.25
N THR A 2 12.83 15.72 28.12
CA THR A 2 12.16 17.03 28.02
C THR A 2 10.82 16.76 27.32
N ILE A 3 9.76 16.78 28.13
CA ILE A 3 8.37 16.59 27.68
C ILE A 3 7.95 17.89 26.97
N LEU A 4 7.81 17.84 25.65
CA LEU A 4 7.19 18.92 24.88
C LEU A 4 5.67 18.81 25.00
N HIS A 5 5.07 19.79 25.68
CA HIS A 5 3.63 20.02 25.70
C HIS A 5 3.20 20.61 24.34
N PHE A 6 2.58 19.81 23.50
CA PHE A 6 1.79 20.33 22.37
C PHE A 6 0.44 20.81 22.85
N LYS A 7 0.31 22.11 23.11
CA LYS A 7 -0.98 22.79 23.17
C LYS A 7 -1.45 23.06 21.75
N LYS A 8 -2.17 22.12 21.14
CA LYS A 8 -2.89 22.38 19.88
C LYS A 8 -4.21 23.10 20.23
N SER A 9 -4.26 24.37 19.92
CA SER A 9 -5.49 25.18 20.00
C SER A 9 -6.52 24.62 19.01
N ILE A 10 -7.51 23.90 19.52
CA ILE A 10 -8.64 23.44 18.74
C ILE A 10 -9.61 24.63 18.62
N ASN A 11 -9.43 25.39 17.54
CA ASN A 11 -10.42 26.39 17.15
C ASN A 11 -11.45 25.68 16.25
N ARG A 12 -12.36 24.93 16.87
CA ARG A 12 -13.51 24.34 16.18
C ARG A 12 -14.73 25.21 16.46
N SER A 13 -15.13 25.94 15.45
CA SER A 13 -16.49 26.48 15.39
C SER A 13 -17.47 25.33 15.18
N VAL A 14 -17.79 24.60 16.23
CA VAL A 14 -19.01 23.77 16.24
C VAL A 14 -20.16 24.73 15.97
N PRO A 15 -21.02 24.49 14.97
CA PRO A 15 -22.16 25.38 14.76
C PRO A 15 -22.97 25.42 16.06
N ARG A 16 -23.01 26.56 16.68
CA ARG A 16 -23.68 26.80 17.97
C ARG A 16 -25.16 26.39 17.97
N LEU A 17 -25.73 26.13 16.78
CA LEU A 17 -27.09 25.63 16.61
C LEU A 17 -27.27 24.18 17.06
N ALA A 18 -26.27 23.29 16.81
CA ALA A 18 -26.35 21.89 17.23
C ALA A 18 -26.30 21.72 18.76
N LEU A 19 -25.56 22.60 19.44
CA LEU A 19 -25.49 22.58 20.91
C LEU A 19 -26.76 23.10 21.56
N LEU A 20 -27.58 23.91 20.86
CA LEU A 20 -28.86 24.46 21.37
C LEU A 20 -30.02 23.48 21.16
N LEU A 21 -29.96 22.60 20.15
CA LEU A 21 -31.04 21.65 19.90
C LEU A 21 -31.03 20.48 20.88
N ILE A 22 -29.84 20.01 21.31
CA ILE A 22 -29.74 18.93 22.31
C ILE A 22 -30.32 19.33 23.66
N PRO A 23 -30.02 20.53 24.25
CA PRO A 23 -30.71 21.00 25.45
C PRO A 23 -32.19 21.28 25.20
N LEU A 24 -32.60 21.75 23.99
CA LEU A 24 -34.01 21.98 23.69
C LEU A 24 -34.81 20.69 23.63
N VAL A 25 -34.26 19.64 23.01
CA VAL A 25 -34.88 18.30 23.05
C VAL A 25 -34.92 17.76 24.46
N VAL A 26 -33.84 17.89 25.25
CA VAL A 26 -33.80 17.47 26.65
C VAL A 26 -34.68 18.37 27.56
N THR A 27 -34.79 19.66 27.32
CA THR A 27 -35.63 20.56 28.15
C THR A 27 -37.12 20.50 27.80
N CYS A 28 -37.51 20.11 26.59
CA CYS A 28 -38.88 19.73 26.27
C CYS A 28 -39.35 18.47 27.02
N PHE A 29 -38.43 17.74 27.64
CA PHE A 29 -38.69 16.47 28.34
C PHE A 29 -38.89 16.59 29.87
N ALA A 30 -38.99 17.74 30.45
CA ALA A 30 -39.32 17.89 31.89
C ALA A 30 -40.55 18.77 32.11
N PRO A 31 -41.52 18.38 32.95
CA PRO A 31 -41.42 17.48 34.08
C PRO A 31 -42.24 16.19 33.96
N LEU A 32 -41.67 15.08 34.31
CA LEU A 32 -42.31 13.79 34.42
C LEU A 32 -43.29 13.77 35.58
N ARG A 33 -44.59 13.70 35.27
CA ARG A 33 -45.54 13.07 36.20
C ARG A 33 -45.14 11.58 36.29
N ARG A 34 -45.26 11.03 37.50
CA ARG A 34 -45.03 9.61 37.83
C ARG A 34 -45.56 8.73 36.70
N ALA A 35 -44.76 7.78 36.22
CA ALA A 35 -45.19 6.76 35.29
C ALA A 35 -46.41 6.02 35.93
N GLN A 36 -47.60 6.29 35.44
CA GLN A 36 -48.74 5.41 35.65
C GLN A 36 -48.58 4.26 34.68
N GLY A 37 -48.71 3.05 35.18
CA GLY A 37 -48.71 1.86 34.35
C GLY A 37 -49.62 2.04 33.15
N VAL A 38 -49.24 1.54 32.02
CA VAL A 38 -49.96 1.62 30.74
C VAL A 38 -51.37 1.07 30.93
N VAL A 39 -52.37 1.92 30.74
CA VAL A 39 -53.77 1.52 30.70
C VAL A 39 -54.36 2.09 29.41
N PRO A 40 -54.87 1.27 28.52
CA PRO A 40 -55.29 -0.13 28.65
C PRO A 40 -54.17 -1.17 28.42
N PRO A 41 -54.42 -2.44 28.81
CA PRO A 41 -53.48 -3.53 28.50
C PRO A 41 -53.32 -3.69 26.99
N PRO A 42 -52.19 -4.32 26.50
CA PRO A 42 -51.97 -4.54 25.09
C PRO A 42 -53.17 -5.33 24.52
N ASP A 43 -53.86 -4.68 23.60
CA ASP A 43 -55.18 -5.12 23.13
C ASP A 43 -55.15 -5.70 21.70
N GLY A 44 -54.09 -6.34 21.33
CA GLY A 44 -53.96 -7.02 20.04
C GLY A 44 -53.45 -6.12 18.90
N GLY A 45 -53.39 -6.65 17.66
CA GLY A 45 -52.86 -5.94 16.51
C GLY A 45 -53.68 -4.77 16.05
N TYR A 46 -53.07 -3.64 15.80
CA TYR A 46 -53.69 -2.53 15.15
C TYR A 46 -53.91 -2.78 13.64
N PRO A 47 -54.84 -2.06 12.97
CA PRO A 47 -55.01 -2.15 11.51
C PRO A 47 -53.71 -1.97 10.77
N GLY A 48 -53.47 -2.75 9.67
CA GLY A 48 -52.27 -2.63 8.89
C GLY A 48 -51.05 -3.37 9.46
N PHE A 49 -51.26 -4.35 10.38
CA PHE A 49 -50.18 -5.14 10.99
C PHE A 49 -49.18 -4.30 11.79
N THR A 50 -49.63 -3.20 12.39
CA THR A 50 -48.77 -2.30 13.16
C THR A 50 -48.79 -2.62 14.65
N THR A 51 -47.77 -2.15 15.36
CA THR A 51 -47.68 -2.17 16.83
C THR A 51 -47.35 -0.78 17.34
N ALA A 52 -48.12 -0.24 18.29
CA ALA A 52 -47.89 1.08 18.84
C ALA A 52 -48.04 1.08 20.36
N GLU A 53 -46.96 1.34 21.09
CA GLU A 53 -46.89 1.37 22.54
C GLU A 53 -46.16 2.64 23.00
N GLY A 54 -46.86 3.50 23.72
CA GLY A 54 -46.30 4.75 24.25
C GLY A 54 -47.04 5.99 23.82
N THR A 55 -46.80 7.10 24.52
CA THR A 55 -47.46 8.38 24.22
C THR A 55 -47.10 8.85 22.83
N LYS A 56 -48.10 9.00 21.97
CA LYS A 56 -47.98 9.44 20.56
C LYS A 56 -47.15 8.50 19.64
N ALA A 57 -46.98 7.24 20.00
CA ALA A 57 -46.43 6.26 19.09
C ALA A 57 -47.36 6.10 17.87
N LEU A 58 -46.81 6.18 16.62
CA LEU A 58 -47.58 6.16 15.36
C LEU A 58 -48.78 7.09 15.28
N PHE A 59 -48.71 8.22 15.94
CA PHE A 59 -49.86 9.15 16.12
C PHE A 59 -50.46 9.62 14.80
N SER A 60 -49.65 9.84 13.76
CA SER A 60 -50.08 10.43 12.47
C SER A 60 -50.28 9.36 11.37
N LEU A 61 -50.24 8.07 11.70
CA LEU A 61 -50.32 7.00 10.70
C LEU A 61 -51.65 7.01 9.94
N THR A 62 -51.59 6.96 8.60
CA THR A 62 -52.78 6.92 7.73
C THR A 62 -52.87 5.62 6.95
N THR A 63 -51.93 5.37 6.05
CA THR A 63 -51.96 4.18 5.15
C THR A 63 -50.70 3.29 5.28
N GLY A 64 -49.69 3.74 6.03
CA GLY A 64 -48.49 2.92 6.29
C GLY A 64 -48.83 1.61 7.01
N SER A 65 -48.09 0.55 6.72
CA SER A 65 -48.37 -0.77 7.25
C SER A 65 -47.11 -1.45 7.80
N ALA A 66 -47.30 -2.47 8.63
CA ALA A 66 -46.24 -3.28 9.23
C ALA A 66 -45.16 -2.45 9.97
N ASN A 67 -45.58 -1.39 10.66
CA ASN A 67 -44.74 -0.55 11.50
C ASN A 67 -44.79 -0.99 12.96
N THR A 68 -43.64 -0.97 13.65
CA THR A 68 -43.55 -1.22 15.08
C THR A 68 -43.01 0.05 15.77
N ALA A 69 -43.74 0.63 16.67
CA ALA A 69 -43.36 1.81 17.47
C ALA A 69 -43.55 1.54 18.96
N VAL A 70 -42.44 1.50 19.68
CA VAL A 70 -42.43 1.31 21.13
C VAL A 70 -41.63 2.45 21.77
N GLY A 71 -42.32 3.34 22.45
CA GLY A 71 -41.69 4.47 23.13
C GLY A 71 -42.39 5.80 22.90
N TRP A 72 -42.06 6.79 23.71
CA TRP A 72 -42.59 8.14 23.63
C TRP A 72 -42.18 8.79 22.29
N TYR A 73 -43.18 9.28 21.50
CA TYR A 73 -43.00 9.89 20.16
C TYR A 73 -42.27 8.98 19.13
N SER A 74 -42.27 7.66 19.32
CA SER A 74 -41.75 6.77 18.31
C SER A 74 -42.61 6.79 17.04
N LEU A 75 -41.98 7.07 15.85
CA LEU A 75 -42.69 7.16 14.56
C LEU A 75 -43.89 8.14 14.58
N GLU A 76 -43.82 9.24 15.34
CA GLU A 76 -44.94 10.13 15.58
C GLU A 76 -45.56 10.70 14.31
N THR A 77 -44.71 11.16 13.34
CA THR A 77 -45.21 11.86 12.15
C THR A 77 -45.34 10.96 10.92
N VAL A 78 -45.04 9.68 11.05
CA VAL A 78 -45.19 8.72 9.92
C VAL A 78 -46.62 8.64 9.47
N THR A 79 -46.85 8.88 8.19
CA THR A 79 -48.20 8.83 7.57
C THR A 79 -48.36 7.61 6.64
N THR A 80 -47.48 7.47 5.68
CA THR A 80 -47.53 6.44 4.60
C THR A 80 -46.37 5.44 4.66
N GLY A 81 -45.28 5.75 5.41
CA GLY A 81 -44.11 4.89 5.53
C GLY A 81 -44.45 3.50 6.11
N SER A 82 -43.87 2.46 5.57
CA SER A 82 -44.17 1.10 5.90
C SER A 82 -42.93 0.31 6.31
N PHE A 83 -43.12 -0.79 7.04
CA PHE A 83 -42.06 -1.70 7.47
C PHE A 83 -40.99 -1.05 8.35
N ASN A 84 -41.34 -0.01 9.09
CA ASN A 84 -40.41 0.66 10.00
C ASN A 84 -40.52 0.10 11.42
N THR A 85 -39.40 -0.03 12.10
CA THR A 85 -39.30 -0.44 13.50
C THR A 85 -38.64 0.66 14.33
N GLY A 86 -39.34 1.24 15.27
CA GLY A 86 -38.82 2.22 16.22
C GLY A 86 -39.00 1.76 17.66
N VAL A 87 -37.91 1.53 18.36
CA VAL A 87 -37.92 1.14 19.80
C VAL A 87 -37.06 2.13 20.59
N GLY A 88 -37.69 2.97 21.34
CA GLY A 88 -37.05 4.04 22.12
C GLY A 88 -37.77 5.37 22.00
N ALA A 89 -37.48 6.32 22.89
CA ALA A 89 -38.05 7.63 22.85
C ALA A 89 -37.54 8.45 21.66
N GLY A 90 -38.43 9.01 20.86
CA GLY A 90 -38.09 9.87 19.73
C GLY A 90 -37.39 9.16 18.58
N THR A 91 -37.61 7.86 18.38
CA THR A 91 -37.10 7.14 17.21
C THR A 91 -37.91 7.47 15.97
N LEU A 92 -37.23 7.74 14.80
CA LEU A 92 -37.88 7.93 13.51
C LEU A 92 -39.02 8.97 13.54
N VAL A 93 -38.88 10.05 14.31
CA VAL A 93 -39.96 11.04 14.51
C VAL A 93 -40.44 11.67 13.21
N LEU A 94 -39.53 12.12 12.32
CA LEU A 94 -39.87 12.81 11.07
C LEU A 94 -39.94 11.88 9.85
N ASN A 95 -39.92 10.56 10.06
CA ASN A 95 -39.78 9.59 8.98
C ASN A 95 -40.99 9.56 8.04
N SER A 96 -40.70 9.54 6.74
CA SER A 96 -41.64 9.14 5.69
C SER A 96 -41.10 8.00 4.81
N GLY A 97 -39.85 7.62 5.01
CA GLY A 97 -39.21 6.50 4.32
C GLY A 97 -39.68 5.13 4.82
N ASP A 98 -39.36 4.11 4.07
CA ASP A 98 -39.71 2.72 4.33
C ASP A 98 -38.55 1.89 4.86
N GLN A 99 -38.86 0.80 5.53
CA GLN A 99 -37.91 -0.25 5.89
C GLN A 99 -36.73 0.23 6.74
N ASN A 100 -36.99 1.17 7.66
CA ASN A 100 -35.98 1.63 8.61
C ASN A 100 -36.11 0.89 9.96
N THR A 101 -35.01 0.57 10.58
CA THR A 101 -34.95 0.00 11.94
C THR A 101 -34.18 0.94 12.85
N ALA A 102 -34.81 1.46 13.89
CA ALA A 102 -34.22 2.36 14.87
C ALA A 102 -34.44 1.86 16.30
N THR A 103 -33.37 1.62 17.02
CA THR A 103 -33.42 1.21 18.44
C THR A 103 -32.48 2.09 19.27
N GLY A 104 -33.04 2.76 20.26
CA GLY A 104 -32.31 3.70 21.10
C GLY A 104 -32.97 5.08 21.14
N VAL A 105 -32.67 5.92 22.14
CA VAL A 105 -33.21 7.29 22.23
C VAL A 105 -32.73 8.10 21.04
N ALA A 106 -33.66 8.75 20.31
CA ALA A 106 -33.39 9.61 19.17
C ALA A 106 -32.66 8.94 17.99
N ALA A 107 -32.70 7.64 17.87
CA ALA A 107 -32.15 6.95 16.70
C ALA A 107 -32.98 7.30 15.44
N LEU A 108 -32.33 7.74 14.32
CA LEU A 108 -32.98 8.22 13.10
C LEU A 108 -34.01 9.30 13.32
N LEU A 109 -33.79 10.15 14.32
CA LEU A 109 -34.77 11.16 14.74
C LEU A 109 -35.25 12.05 13.58
N LEU A 110 -34.35 12.58 12.76
CA LEU A 110 -34.60 13.54 11.70
C LEU A 110 -34.62 12.90 10.30
N ASN A 111 -34.75 11.59 10.20
CA ASN A 111 -34.88 10.92 8.90
C ASN A 111 -36.17 11.41 8.22
N THR A 112 -36.05 11.91 6.98
CA THR A 112 -37.23 12.34 6.24
C THR A 112 -37.67 11.28 5.23
N THR A 113 -36.94 11.07 4.16
CA THR A 113 -37.29 10.13 3.08
C THR A 113 -36.32 8.95 2.96
N GLY A 114 -35.23 8.95 3.73
CA GLY A 114 -34.26 7.86 3.69
C GLY A 114 -34.88 6.52 4.07
N GLY A 115 -34.59 5.47 3.28
CA GLY A 115 -35.10 4.13 3.51
C GLY A 115 -34.00 3.10 3.73
N PHE A 116 -34.39 1.91 4.22
CA PHE A 116 -33.46 0.78 4.43
C PHE A 116 -32.30 1.07 5.40
N ASN A 117 -32.49 1.97 6.35
CA ASN A 117 -31.47 2.29 7.34
C ASN A 117 -31.63 1.46 8.61
N THR A 118 -30.52 1.05 9.21
CA THR A 118 -30.47 0.41 10.53
C THR A 118 -29.69 1.27 11.51
N ALA A 119 -30.31 1.72 12.56
CA ALA A 119 -29.71 2.53 13.62
C ALA A 119 -29.92 1.87 14.99
N LEU A 120 -28.85 1.41 15.62
CA LEU A 120 -28.86 0.78 16.93
C LEU A 120 -27.91 1.52 17.88
N GLY A 121 -28.47 2.31 18.74
CA GLY A 121 -27.74 3.11 19.72
C GLY A 121 -28.39 4.47 19.95
N THR A 122 -28.09 5.10 21.08
CA THR A 122 -28.56 6.45 21.37
C THR A 122 -28.03 7.43 20.32
N ALA A 123 -28.93 8.21 19.72
CA ALA A 123 -28.59 9.24 18.74
C ALA A 123 -27.80 8.72 17.51
N SER A 124 -27.91 7.45 17.15
CA SER A 124 -27.35 6.94 15.89
C SER A 124 -28.16 7.47 14.70
N LEU A 125 -27.46 7.92 13.62
CA LEU A 125 -28.08 8.49 12.41
C LEU A 125 -29.08 9.65 12.68
N VAL A 126 -28.85 10.47 13.69
CA VAL A 126 -29.80 11.51 14.07
C VAL A 126 -30.15 12.47 12.95
N TYR A 127 -29.15 12.98 12.23
CA TYR A 127 -29.32 14.00 11.18
C TYR A 127 -29.52 13.41 9.78
N ASN A 128 -29.75 12.08 9.66
CA ASN A 128 -30.04 11.50 8.35
C ASN A 128 -31.29 12.13 7.78
N ASP A 129 -31.22 12.70 6.60
CA ASP A 129 -32.34 13.30 5.91
C ASP A 129 -32.86 12.34 4.81
N THR A 130 -32.11 12.19 3.74
CA THR A 130 -32.48 11.35 2.59
C THR A 130 -31.58 10.14 2.40
N GLY A 131 -30.50 10.04 3.18
CA GLY A 131 -29.55 8.93 3.09
C GLY A 131 -30.19 7.56 3.31
N SER A 132 -29.86 6.59 2.48
CA SER A 132 -30.47 5.26 2.46
C SER A 132 -29.42 4.15 2.56
N TYR A 133 -29.86 2.95 2.96
CA TYR A 133 -28.98 1.78 3.08
C TYR A 133 -27.81 1.94 4.05
N ASN A 134 -27.96 2.77 5.06
CA ASN A 134 -26.93 2.98 6.08
C ASN A 134 -27.14 2.05 7.28
N THR A 135 -26.04 1.54 7.84
CA THR A 135 -26.02 0.78 9.10
C THR A 135 -25.19 1.53 10.14
N ALA A 136 -25.80 1.94 11.23
CA ALA A 136 -25.14 2.65 12.33
C ALA A 136 -25.38 1.90 13.66
N ILE A 137 -24.33 1.34 14.22
CA ILE A 137 -24.38 0.61 15.50
C ILE A 137 -23.42 1.26 16.50
N GLY A 138 -23.98 1.84 17.54
CA GLY A 138 -23.25 2.52 18.59
C GLY A 138 -23.82 3.90 18.93
N ASP A 139 -23.50 4.42 20.10
CA ASP A 139 -23.86 5.78 20.48
C ASP A 139 -23.31 6.78 19.47
N ARG A 140 -24.19 7.57 18.86
CA ARG A 140 -23.86 8.59 17.83
C ARG A 140 -23.07 8.11 16.61
N ALA A 141 -23.10 6.82 16.27
CA ALA A 141 -22.56 6.34 14.99
C ALA A 141 -23.31 7.01 13.82
N LEU A 142 -22.57 7.49 12.77
CA LEU A 142 -23.12 8.23 11.63
C LEU A 142 -23.99 9.44 12.02
N PHE A 143 -23.67 10.10 13.11
CA PHE A 143 -24.52 11.13 13.71
C PHE A 143 -24.91 12.26 12.76
N ASN A 144 -23.95 12.81 12.00
CA ASN A 144 -24.12 13.96 11.11
C ASN A 144 -24.45 13.57 9.65
N ASN A 145 -24.73 12.31 9.35
CA ASN A 145 -25.08 11.91 7.99
C ASN A 145 -26.33 12.66 7.52
N THR A 146 -26.30 13.19 6.31
CA THR A 146 -27.47 13.88 5.72
C THR A 146 -27.99 13.12 4.50
N THR A 147 -27.18 13.01 3.45
CA THR A 147 -27.55 12.37 2.19
C THR A 147 -26.62 11.21 1.80
N GLY A 148 -25.64 10.90 2.64
CA GLY A 148 -24.72 9.78 2.40
C GLY A 148 -25.46 8.44 2.44
N ASP A 149 -25.14 7.58 1.48
CA ASP A 149 -25.77 6.26 1.29
C ASP A 149 -24.79 5.11 1.47
N HIS A 150 -25.31 3.93 1.78
CA HIS A 150 -24.53 2.67 1.81
C HIS A 150 -23.34 2.69 2.78
N ASN A 151 -23.44 3.44 3.85
CA ASN A 151 -22.39 3.49 4.86
C ASN A 151 -22.63 2.48 5.98
N THR A 152 -21.58 1.86 6.46
CA THR A 152 -21.59 1.00 7.66
C THR A 152 -20.70 1.61 8.74
N ALA A 153 -21.28 1.97 9.87
CA ALA A 153 -20.59 2.49 11.04
C ALA A 153 -20.87 1.65 12.27
N VAL A 154 -19.86 1.01 12.82
CA VAL A 154 -19.95 0.21 14.05
C VAL A 154 -18.90 0.70 15.05
N GLY A 155 -19.34 1.39 16.07
CA GLY A 155 -18.45 1.89 17.12
C GLY A 155 -18.96 3.12 17.84
N THR A 156 -18.72 3.15 19.13
CA THR A 156 -18.97 4.31 19.99
C THR A 156 -17.72 5.18 20.10
N ALA A 157 -17.82 6.34 20.74
CA ALA A 157 -16.66 7.15 21.05
C ALA A 157 -15.58 6.34 21.77
N GLY A 158 -14.37 6.32 21.18
CA GLY A 158 -13.19 5.68 21.76
C GLY A 158 -12.33 6.67 22.56
N LEU A 159 -11.20 6.21 23.09
CA LEU A 159 -10.22 7.04 23.79
C LEU A 159 -9.68 8.14 22.87
N GLY A 160 -10.16 9.37 23.04
CA GLY A 160 -9.67 10.57 22.33
C GLY A 160 -10.30 10.85 20.96
N GLY A 161 -11.30 10.09 20.52
CA GLY A 161 -11.99 10.34 19.25
C GLY A 161 -13.50 10.18 19.32
N GLY A 162 -14.21 10.62 18.27
CA GLY A 162 -15.66 10.49 18.11
C GLY A 162 -16.12 9.06 17.85
N PRO A 163 -17.41 8.83 17.65
CA PRO A 163 -17.94 7.58 17.13
C PRO A 163 -17.51 7.31 15.68
N ALA A 164 -17.77 6.10 15.19
CA ALA A 164 -17.51 5.75 13.79
C ALA A 164 -18.33 6.65 12.84
N LEU A 165 -17.68 7.19 11.77
CA LEU A 165 -18.26 8.07 10.75
C LEU A 165 -19.06 9.26 11.34
N PHE A 166 -18.62 9.79 12.47
CA PHE A 166 -19.38 10.80 13.21
C PHE A 166 -19.73 12.03 12.37
N ASN A 167 -18.80 12.57 11.58
CA ASN A 167 -18.96 13.78 10.78
C ASN A 167 -19.37 13.51 9.32
N ASN A 168 -19.63 12.27 8.92
CA ASN A 168 -20.05 12.01 7.55
C ASN A 168 -21.31 12.82 7.22
N THR A 169 -21.31 13.50 6.08
CA THR A 169 -22.48 14.28 5.63
C THR A 169 -23.04 13.70 4.32
N ILE A 170 -22.22 13.61 3.30
CA ILE A 170 -22.60 13.18 1.96
C ILE A 170 -21.81 11.97 1.46
N GLY A 171 -20.73 11.58 2.18
CA GLY A 171 -19.87 10.43 1.82
C GLY A 171 -20.65 9.12 1.75
N ARG A 172 -20.28 8.26 0.79
CA ARG A 172 -20.98 7.03 0.43
C ARG A 172 -20.07 5.83 0.45
N PHE A 173 -20.67 4.63 0.57
CA PHE A 173 -19.96 3.35 0.49
C PHE A 173 -18.80 3.20 1.49
N ASN A 174 -18.85 3.89 2.61
CA ASN A 174 -17.82 3.80 3.62
C ASN A 174 -18.12 2.71 4.65
N THR A 175 -17.10 1.96 5.04
CA THR A 175 -17.15 0.98 6.14
C THR A 175 -16.23 1.42 7.26
N ALA A 176 -16.77 1.72 8.43
CA ALA A 176 -16.03 2.13 9.61
C ALA A 176 -16.38 1.24 10.81
N VAL A 177 -15.40 0.49 11.31
CA VAL A 177 -15.56 -0.39 12.47
C VAL A 177 -14.53 -0.04 13.53
N GLY A 178 -14.96 0.53 14.62
CA GLY A 178 -14.11 0.98 15.72
C GLY A 178 -14.39 2.42 16.15
N GLY A 179 -14.09 2.77 17.38
CA GLY A 179 -14.20 4.15 17.86
C GLY A 179 -13.28 5.08 17.04
N ALA A 180 -13.78 6.22 16.64
CA ALA A 180 -13.09 7.19 15.79
C ALA A 180 -12.69 6.70 14.38
N ALA A 181 -13.10 5.52 13.92
CA ALA A 181 -12.89 5.11 12.54
C ALA A 181 -13.63 6.07 11.60
N LEU A 182 -12.90 6.71 10.62
CA LEU A 182 -13.44 7.73 9.71
C LEU A 182 -14.22 8.86 10.41
N ALA A 183 -13.84 9.22 11.64
CA ALA A 183 -14.61 10.16 12.43
C ALA A 183 -14.72 11.57 11.81
N SER A 184 -13.73 12.01 11.07
CA SER A 184 -13.70 13.33 10.41
C SER A 184 -14.18 13.30 8.95
N ASN A 185 -14.52 12.12 8.41
CA ASN A 185 -15.00 12.01 7.03
C ASN A 185 -16.26 12.88 6.84
N THR A 186 -16.28 13.68 5.80
CA THR A 186 -17.46 14.49 5.43
C THR A 186 -18.03 14.09 4.08
N GLU A 187 -17.18 13.96 3.08
CA GLU A 187 -17.55 13.72 1.69
C GLU A 187 -16.80 12.53 1.04
N GLY A 188 -15.74 11.98 1.70
CA GLY A 188 -14.97 10.85 1.17
C GLY A 188 -15.82 9.59 0.98
N ASN A 189 -15.52 8.86 -0.10
CA ASN A 189 -16.27 7.70 -0.56
C ASN A 189 -15.41 6.44 -0.62
N ASP A 190 -16.07 5.27 -0.62
CA ASP A 190 -15.44 3.97 -0.85
C ASP A 190 -14.27 3.64 0.10
N ASN A 191 -14.31 4.18 1.32
CA ASN A 191 -13.27 3.94 2.32
C ASN A 191 -13.62 2.77 3.24
N THR A 192 -12.62 1.95 3.57
CA THR A 192 -12.72 0.89 4.57
C THR A 192 -11.77 1.17 5.73
N ALA A 193 -12.30 1.42 6.91
CA ALA A 193 -11.54 1.68 8.14
C ALA A 193 -11.96 0.71 9.26
N ILE A 194 -11.06 -0.20 9.63
CA ILE A 194 -11.30 -1.20 10.68
C ILE A 194 -10.22 -1.05 11.76
N GLY A 195 -10.63 -0.59 12.91
CA GLY A 195 -9.74 -0.31 14.03
C GLY A 195 -10.01 1.04 14.68
N VAL A 196 -9.69 1.19 15.94
CA VAL A 196 -9.83 2.48 16.64
C VAL A 196 -8.92 3.51 15.97
N GLY A 197 -9.48 4.66 15.55
CA GLY A 197 -8.74 5.73 14.91
C GLY A 197 -8.24 5.44 13.49
N ALA A 198 -8.67 4.35 12.85
CA ALA A 198 -8.35 4.10 11.44
C ALA A 198 -8.97 5.21 10.57
N LEU A 199 -8.15 5.88 9.71
CA LEU A 199 -8.57 7.01 8.86
C LEU A 199 -9.30 8.12 9.64
N ALA A 200 -8.95 8.36 10.90
CA ALA A 200 -9.71 9.27 11.75
C ALA A 200 -9.80 10.70 11.22
N ASP A 201 -8.73 11.21 10.63
CA ASP A 201 -8.64 12.59 10.12
C ASP A 201 -8.93 12.68 8.61
N ASN A 202 -9.38 11.60 7.96
CA ASN A 202 -9.82 11.66 6.57
C ASN A 202 -11.03 12.60 6.45
N ILE A 203 -10.97 13.58 5.58
CA ILE A 203 -12.06 14.53 5.34
C ILE A 203 -12.80 14.18 4.06
N GLY A 204 -12.08 14.04 2.95
CA GLY A 204 -12.62 13.81 1.62
C GLY A 204 -11.78 12.86 0.77
N GLY A 205 -10.83 12.14 1.38
CA GLY A 205 -10.06 11.11 0.65
C GLY A 205 -10.92 9.90 0.31
N ASP A 206 -10.77 9.39 -0.90
CA ASP A 206 -11.55 8.28 -1.45
C ASP A 206 -10.72 7.00 -1.57
N GLU A 207 -11.42 5.85 -1.60
CA GLU A 207 -10.86 4.55 -1.96
C GLU A 207 -9.68 4.10 -1.07
N ASN A 208 -9.68 4.47 0.21
CA ASN A 208 -8.65 4.07 1.16
C ASN A 208 -9.06 2.82 1.94
N VAL A 209 -8.09 1.94 2.22
CA VAL A 209 -8.25 0.77 3.09
C VAL A 209 -7.29 0.87 4.27
N ALA A 210 -7.82 0.96 5.48
CA ALA A 210 -7.05 1.03 6.71
C ALA A 210 -7.53 -0.02 7.72
N VAL A 211 -6.70 -0.99 8.02
CA VAL A 211 -7.00 -2.06 8.98
C VAL A 211 -5.94 -2.10 10.07
N GLY A 212 -6.32 -1.74 11.26
CA GLY A 212 -5.45 -1.66 12.43
C GLY A 212 -5.68 -0.38 13.24
N LEU A 213 -5.27 -0.40 14.50
CA LEU A 213 -5.34 0.79 15.35
C LEU A 213 -4.49 1.92 14.76
N ASN A 214 -5.11 3.08 14.54
CA ASN A 214 -4.51 4.27 13.93
C ASN A 214 -3.84 4.04 12.55
N ALA A 215 -4.27 3.02 11.81
CA ALA A 215 -3.85 2.86 10.42
C ALA A 215 -4.33 4.06 9.58
N LEU A 216 -3.44 4.71 8.81
CA LEU A 216 -3.70 5.94 8.03
C LEU A 216 -4.41 7.05 8.82
N ASN A 217 -4.18 7.16 10.12
CA ASN A 217 -4.92 8.06 11.00
C ASN A 217 -4.97 9.50 10.47
N ASN A 218 -3.87 10.04 9.97
CA ASN A 218 -3.71 11.42 9.51
C ASN A 218 -3.88 11.60 7.98
N SER A 219 -4.24 10.54 7.26
CA SER A 219 -4.29 10.56 5.79
C SER A 219 -5.56 11.24 5.28
N THR A 220 -5.39 12.11 4.30
CA THR A 220 -6.45 12.75 3.53
C THR A 220 -6.31 12.49 2.03
N GLY A 221 -5.33 11.67 1.63
CA GLY A 221 -5.11 11.25 0.23
C GLY A 221 -6.03 10.11 -0.19
N ASN A 222 -5.92 9.70 -1.46
CA ASN A 222 -6.78 8.68 -2.07
C ASN A 222 -6.01 7.39 -2.34
N ASN A 223 -6.75 6.28 -2.48
CA ASN A 223 -6.18 5.00 -2.94
C ASN A 223 -5.02 4.47 -2.07
N ASN A 224 -5.04 4.73 -0.78
CA ASN A 224 -4.01 4.23 0.12
C ASN A 224 -4.47 2.94 0.83
N VAL A 225 -3.55 2.00 0.99
CA VAL A 225 -3.79 0.74 1.69
C VAL A 225 -2.85 0.63 2.88
N ALA A 226 -3.40 0.45 4.09
CA ALA A 226 -2.61 0.21 5.29
C ALA A 226 -3.14 -0.98 6.09
N LEU A 227 -2.27 -1.92 6.38
CA LEU A 227 -2.56 -3.12 7.16
C LEU A 227 -1.57 -3.22 8.32
N GLY A 228 -2.04 -3.01 9.54
CA GLY A 228 -1.25 -3.13 10.75
C GLY A 228 -1.44 -1.97 11.72
N TYR A 229 -0.99 -2.18 12.95
CA TYR A 229 -0.98 -1.18 14.02
C TYR A 229 -0.10 0.01 13.61
N TYR A 230 -0.65 1.22 13.55
CA TYR A 230 0.03 2.46 13.11
C TYR A 230 0.62 2.38 11.70
N ALA A 231 0.13 1.51 10.83
CA ALA A 231 0.58 1.45 9.44
C ALA A 231 0.18 2.73 8.70
N GLY A 232 1.12 3.41 8.05
CA GLY A 232 0.92 4.66 7.33
C GLY A 232 0.59 5.87 8.23
N PHE A 233 0.90 5.85 9.54
CA PHE A 233 0.51 6.92 10.47
C PHE A 233 1.06 8.30 10.08
N GLY A 234 2.27 8.38 9.51
CA GLY A 234 2.89 9.62 9.02
C GLY A 234 2.39 10.09 7.64
N ALA A 235 1.60 9.29 6.93
CA ALA A 235 1.03 9.69 5.65
C ALA A 235 0.01 10.82 5.84
N THR A 236 0.00 11.81 4.94
CA THR A 236 -0.92 12.95 4.98
C THR A 236 -1.74 13.07 3.69
N THR A 237 -1.26 13.83 2.71
CA THR A 237 -1.99 14.12 1.47
C THR A 237 -1.60 13.20 0.29
N GLY A 238 -0.61 12.32 0.49
CA GLY A 238 -0.15 11.40 -0.55
C GLY A 238 -1.17 10.34 -0.93
N SER A 239 -1.10 9.87 -2.17
CA SER A 239 -2.05 8.91 -2.74
C SER A 239 -1.34 7.69 -3.35
N ASN A 240 -2.08 6.60 -3.56
CA ASN A 240 -1.60 5.35 -4.14
C ASN A 240 -0.47 4.67 -3.34
N ASN A 241 -0.50 4.75 -2.03
CA ASN A 241 0.52 4.16 -1.17
C ASN A 241 0.04 2.85 -0.54
N VAL A 242 1.00 1.95 -0.28
CA VAL A 242 0.77 0.69 0.43
C VAL A 242 1.68 0.61 1.65
N TYR A 243 1.09 0.42 2.83
CA TYR A 243 1.80 0.27 4.11
C TYR A 243 1.38 -1.04 4.77
N ILE A 244 2.28 -2.00 4.89
CA ILE A 244 1.98 -3.31 5.50
C ILE A 244 2.97 -3.59 6.64
N GLY A 245 2.45 -3.79 7.85
CA GLY A 245 3.25 -4.16 9.01
C GLY A 245 3.00 -3.29 10.24
N TYR A 246 3.72 -3.60 11.31
CA TYR A 246 3.65 -2.91 12.59
C TYR A 246 4.46 -1.60 12.53
N GLN A 247 3.82 -0.46 12.85
CA GLN A 247 4.46 0.87 12.91
C GLN A 247 5.25 1.23 11.64
N ILE A 248 4.70 0.91 10.47
CA ILE A 248 5.26 1.35 9.20
C ILE A 248 4.84 2.79 8.98
N GLU A 249 5.77 3.71 9.21
CA GLU A 249 5.52 5.13 9.00
C GLU A 249 5.48 5.47 7.51
N GLY A 250 4.54 6.35 7.13
CA GLY A 250 4.52 6.98 5.81
C GLY A 250 5.23 8.32 5.82
N THR A 251 5.66 8.78 4.67
CA THR A 251 6.20 10.12 4.48
C THR A 251 5.07 11.09 4.12
N ALA A 252 5.04 12.25 4.77
CA ALA A 252 4.01 13.26 4.50
C ALA A 252 4.04 13.73 3.03
N GLY A 253 2.91 13.64 2.33
CA GLY A 253 2.76 14.07 0.94
C GLY A 253 3.34 13.12 -0.10
N GLU A 254 3.99 12.01 0.28
CA GLU A 254 4.53 11.02 -0.64
C GLU A 254 3.42 10.21 -1.32
N SER A 255 3.59 9.91 -2.60
CA SER A 255 2.65 9.12 -3.40
C SER A 255 3.35 8.00 -4.15
N ASN A 256 2.59 6.94 -4.49
CA ASN A 256 3.06 5.77 -5.26
C ASN A 256 4.17 4.99 -4.55
N ALA A 257 4.18 4.96 -3.23
CA ALA A 257 5.16 4.25 -2.42
C ALA A 257 4.59 2.93 -1.87
N CYS A 258 5.47 1.94 -1.71
CA CYS A 258 5.13 0.65 -1.10
C CYS A 258 6.12 0.34 0.02
N TYR A 259 5.62 0.28 1.25
CA TYR A 259 6.37 -0.05 2.44
C TYR A 259 5.85 -1.36 3.04
N ILE A 260 6.73 -2.35 3.14
CA ILE A 260 6.41 -3.62 3.80
C ILE A 260 7.39 -3.81 4.95
N GLY A 261 6.87 -3.91 6.17
CA GLY A 261 7.66 -4.07 7.38
C GLY A 261 8.38 -5.41 7.46
N SER A 262 9.41 -5.44 8.31
CA SER A 262 10.15 -6.67 8.63
C SER A 262 10.83 -7.37 7.45
N ILE A 263 11.10 -6.67 6.34
CA ILE A 263 11.91 -7.19 5.23
C ILE A 263 13.38 -6.84 5.42
N PHE A 264 13.68 -5.60 5.80
CA PHE A 264 15.04 -5.15 6.02
C PHE A 264 15.67 -5.83 7.24
N ASN A 265 16.95 -6.20 7.15
CA ASN A 265 17.70 -6.95 8.18
C ASN A 265 17.16 -8.36 8.51
N GLN A 266 16.33 -8.96 7.65
CA GLN A 266 15.95 -10.36 7.78
C GLN A 266 16.81 -11.21 6.84
N THR A 267 17.42 -12.27 7.41
CA THR A 267 18.23 -13.21 6.62
C THR A 267 17.35 -14.33 6.10
N SER A 268 17.26 -14.47 4.76
CA SER A 268 16.62 -15.61 4.10
C SER A 268 17.68 -16.53 3.53
N MET A 269 18.03 -17.58 4.28
CA MET A 269 19.01 -18.58 3.81
C MET A 269 18.38 -19.45 2.71
N GLY A 270 19.10 -19.56 1.59
CA GLY A 270 18.63 -20.35 0.43
C GLY A 270 17.50 -19.70 -0.37
N GLY A 271 17.20 -18.42 -0.12
CA GLY A 271 16.19 -17.66 -0.87
C GLY A 271 16.64 -17.31 -2.30
N SER A 272 15.67 -16.98 -3.15
CA SER A 272 15.89 -16.42 -4.49
C SER A 272 15.62 -14.92 -4.48
N PRO A 273 16.32 -14.11 -5.31
CA PRO A 273 15.97 -12.72 -5.53
C PRO A 273 14.52 -12.57 -6.01
N VAL A 274 13.88 -11.50 -5.56
CA VAL A 274 12.53 -11.13 -6.01
C VAL A 274 12.63 -10.03 -7.05
N TYR A 275 11.91 -10.21 -8.15
CA TYR A 275 11.82 -9.27 -9.26
C TYR A 275 10.41 -8.69 -9.35
N VAL A 276 10.32 -7.46 -9.85
CA VAL A 276 9.05 -6.79 -10.15
C VAL A 276 8.95 -6.63 -11.66
N ASP A 277 7.85 -7.08 -12.26
CA ASP A 277 7.61 -6.85 -13.69
C ASP A 277 6.89 -5.50 -13.94
N ALA A 278 6.72 -5.13 -15.20
CA ALA A 278 6.05 -3.89 -15.60
C ALA A 278 4.58 -3.80 -15.12
N ASN A 279 3.97 -4.91 -14.73
CA ASN A 279 2.61 -4.96 -14.19
C ASN A 279 2.57 -4.92 -12.65
N SER A 280 3.71 -4.59 -12.02
CA SER A 280 3.88 -4.59 -10.57
C SER A 280 3.73 -5.97 -9.90
N LYS A 281 3.87 -7.06 -10.67
CA LYS A 281 3.83 -8.42 -10.15
C LYS A 281 5.18 -8.81 -9.56
N LEU A 282 5.18 -9.24 -8.30
CA LEU A 282 6.34 -9.81 -7.64
C LEU A 282 6.52 -11.29 -8.04
N GLY A 283 7.76 -11.68 -8.32
CA GLY A 283 8.08 -13.05 -8.69
C GLY A 283 9.56 -13.37 -8.54
N THR A 284 9.92 -14.63 -8.74
CA THR A 284 11.32 -15.10 -8.78
C THR A 284 11.65 -15.64 -10.16
N LEU A 285 12.89 -15.43 -10.61
CA LEU A 285 13.39 -16.08 -11.81
C LEU A 285 13.83 -17.51 -11.49
N THR A 286 13.51 -18.43 -12.39
CA THR A 286 13.92 -19.82 -12.30
C THR A 286 15.00 -20.14 -13.33
N SER A 287 15.98 -20.95 -12.96
CA SER A 287 17.07 -21.37 -13.85
C SER A 287 17.09 -22.87 -14.16
N SER A 288 16.14 -23.64 -13.62
CA SER A 288 16.04 -25.06 -13.84
C SER A 288 15.74 -25.39 -15.30
N LYS A 289 16.44 -26.42 -15.86
CA LYS A 289 16.23 -26.94 -17.23
C LYS A 289 14.76 -27.27 -17.52
N ARG A 290 13.97 -27.69 -16.50
CA ARG A 290 12.54 -28.03 -16.65
C ARG A 290 11.65 -26.85 -17.08
N PHE A 291 12.18 -25.63 -17.03
CA PHE A 291 11.47 -24.39 -17.40
C PHE A 291 12.10 -23.69 -18.60
N LYS A 292 13.07 -24.32 -19.28
CA LYS A 292 13.81 -23.75 -20.40
C LYS A 292 13.71 -24.66 -21.61
N GLU A 293 13.58 -24.05 -22.76
CA GLU A 293 13.62 -24.71 -24.08
C GLU A 293 14.78 -24.14 -24.90
N ASN A 294 15.20 -24.87 -25.93
CA ASN A 294 16.24 -24.41 -26.87
C ASN A 294 17.53 -23.96 -26.18
N ILE A 295 18.05 -24.81 -25.26
CA ILE A 295 19.25 -24.48 -24.51
C ILE A 295 20.48 -24.73 -25.40
N GLU A 296 21.16 -23.67 -25.79
CA GLU A 296 22.34 -23.66 -26.62
C GLU A 296 23.51 -22.94 -25.93
N PRO A 297 24.77 -23.24 -26.32
CA PRO A 297 25.93 -22.48 -25.89
C PRO A 297 25.79 -21.00 -26.27
N MET A 298 26.29 -20.10 -25.41
CA MET A 298 26.17 -18.66 -25.62
C MET A 298 27.05 -18.15 -26.76
N ASP A 299 28.19 -18.79 -27.02
CA ASP A 299 29.17 -18.50 -28.08
C ASP A 299 29.40 -16.98 -28.29
N LYS A 300 29.04 -16.46 -29.48
CA LYS A 300 29.18 -15.03 -29.82
C LYS A 300 28.11 -14.11 -29.26
N ALA A 301 27.06 -14.63 -28.64
CA ALA A 301 26.00 -13.80 -28.09
C ALA A 301 26.50 -12.85 -26.98
N SER A 302 27.61 -13.18 -26.32
CA SER A 302 28.28 -12.34 -25.33
C SER A 302 29.18 -11.25 -25.92
N ASP A 303 29.45 -11.24 -27.21
CA ASP A 303 30.34 -10.24 -27.83
C ASP A 303 29.76 -8.83 -27.71
N ALA A 304 28.42 -8.69 -27.57
CA ALA A 304 27.72 -7.43 -27.29
C ALA A 304 28.23 -6.74 -26.01
N LEU A 305 28.79 -7.50 -25.06
CA LEU A 305 29.33 -6.97 -23.80
C LEU A 305 30.41 -5.90 -24.04
N PHE A 306 31.26 -6.08 -25.08
CA PHE A 306 32.37 -5.16 -25.39
C PHE A 306 31.91 -3.81 -25.93
N ALA A 307 30.64 -3.70 -26.36
CA ALA A 307 30.04 -2.44 -26.81
C ALA A 307 29.31 -1.70 -25.70
N LEU A 308 29.11 -2.32 -24.53
CA LEU A 308 28.49 -1.66 -23.37
C LEU A 308 29.44 -0.64 -22.76
N LYS A 309 28.87 0.44 -22.24
CA LYS A 309 29.63 1.57 -21.67
C LYS A 309 29.28 1.77 -20.21
N PRO A 310 30.07 1.22 -19.27
CA PRO A 310 29.88 1.51 -17.85
C PRO A 310 30.09 2.99 -17.55
N VAL A 311 29.23 3.55 -16.70
CA VAL A 311 29.25 4.96 -16.31
C VAL A 311 29.19 5.12 -14.80
N THR A 312 29.63 6.27 -14.31
CA THR A 312 29.31 6.77 -12.98
C THR A 312 28.18 7.80 -13.09
N PHE A 313 27.21 7.76 -12.18
CA PHE A 313 26.08 8.68 -12.22
C PHE A 313 25.56 9.00 -10.83
N HIS A 314 24.66 9.97 -10.74
CA HIS A 314 23.89 10.30 -9.56
C HIS A 314 22.41 10.26 -9.94
N TYR A 315 21.58 9.69 -9.07
CA TYR A 315 20.14 9.85 -9.25
C TYR A 315 19.73 11.33 -9.08
N LYS A 316 18.62 11.70 -9.68
CA LYS A 316 18.03 13.02 -9.46
C LYS A 316 17.69 13.18 -7.98
N LYS A 317 17.72 14.41 -7.47
CA LYS A 317 17.50 14.71 -6.04
C LYS A 317 16.14 14.24 -5.51
N GLU A 318 15.15 14.13 -6.38
CA GLU A 318 13.83 13.61 -6.07
C GLU A 318 13.85 12.09 -5.75
N ILE A 319 14.86 11.36 -6.27
CA ILE A 319 15.05 9.91 -6.06
C ILE A 319 16.07 9.66 -4.94
N ASP A 320 17.22 10.33 -5.01
CA ASP A 320 18.28 10.23 -4.00
C ASP A 320 18.69 11.63 -3.50
N PRO A 321 18.04 12.15 -2.44
CA PRO A 321 18.39 13.45 -1.87
C PRO A 321 19.83 13.54 -1.37
N ALA A 322 20.44 12.40 -0.98
CA ALA A 322 21.83 12.34 -0.51
C ALA A 322 22.85 12.44 -1.65
N GLY A 323 22.44 12.23 -2.89
CA GLY A 323 23.26 12.38 -4.07
C GLY A 323 24.49 11.47 -4.09
N LYS A 324 24.32 10.21 -3.71
CA LYS A 324 25.43 9.24 -3.71
C LYS A 324 25.82 8.86 -5.13
N SER A 325 27.14 8.82 -5.41
CA SER A 325 27.66 8.32 -6.68
C SER A 325 27.35 6.84 -6.84
N GLN A 326 26.87 6.47 -8.02
CA GLN A 326 26.51 5.11 -8.42
C GLN A 326 27.36 4.65 -9.61
N LEU A 327 27.45 3.36 -9.80
CA LEU A 327 28.09 2.72 -10.94
C LEU A 327 27.07 1.87 -11.68
N GLY A 328 27.03 1.94 -13.00
CA GLY A 328 26.07 1.14 -13.76
C GLY A 328 26.10 1.39 -15.25
N LEU A 329 25.00 1.03 -15.90
CA LEU A 329 24.77 1.21 -17.34
C LEU A 329 23.54 2.08 -17.54
N VAL A 330 23.47 2.78 -18.67
CA VAL A 330 22.30 3.55 -19.07
C VAL A 330 21.43 2.70 -19.99
N ALA A 331 20.16 2.47 -19.62
CA ALA A 331 19.28 1.53 -20.30
C ALA A 331 19.11 1.88 -21.79
N GLU A 332 18.97 3.14 -22.15
CA GLU A 332 18.86 3.63 -23.53
C GLU A 332 20.12 3.38 -24.36
N GLU A 333 21.30 3.35 -23.74
CA GLU A 333 22.56 3.03 -24.43
C GLU A 333 22.73 1.52 -24.59
N VAL A 334 22.28 0.75 -23.60
CA VAL A 334 22.27 -0.73 -23.66
C VAL A 334 21.30 -1.20 -24.74
N GLU A 335 20.13 -0.59 -24.89
CA GLU A 335 19.13 -0.92 -25.89
C GLU A 335 19.67 -0.82 -27.33
N LYS A 336 20.50 0.18 -27.61
CA LYS A 336 21.16 0.35 -28.92
C LYS A 336 22.14 -0.77 -29.25
N VAL A 337 22.70 -1.42 -28.23
CA VAL A 337 23.64 -2.53 -28.37
C VAL A 337 22.92 -3.86 -28.43
N ASN A 338 22.02 -4.11 -27.46
CA ASN A 338 21.24 -5.33 -27.38
C ASN A 338 19.93 -5.06 -26.61
N PRO A 339 18.78 -4.96 -27.31
CA PRO A 339 17.47 -4.68 -26.70
C PRO A 339 17.05 -5.77 -25.69
N ASP A 340 17.50 -7.01 -25.84
CA ASP A 340 17.12 -8.11 -24.93
C ASP A 340 17.68 -7.94 -23.52
N LEU A 341 18.68 -7.06 -23.34
CA LEU A 341 19.26 -6.72 -22.04
C LEU A 341 18.49 -5.61 -21.31
N VAL A 342 17.40 -5.11 -21.87
CA VAL A 342 16.65 -3.99 -21.30
C VAL A 342 15.27 -4.46 -20.81
N VAL A 343 14.86 -3.95 -19.67
CA VAL A 343 13.49 -4.03 -19.16
C VAL A 343 12.79 -2.74 -19.53
N HIS A 344 11.60 -2.85 -20.13
CA HIS A 344 10.78 -1.70 -20.49
C HIS A 344 9.66 -1.47 -19.47
N ASP A 345 9.23 -0.23 -19.32
CA ASP A 345 8.04 0.14 -18.56
C ASP A 345 6.75 -0.18 -19.33
N LYS A 346 5.59 0.20 -18.76
CA LYS A 346 4.28 -0.04 -19.37
C LYS A 346 4.06 0.73 -20.68
N GLU A 347 4.74 1.84 -20.86
CA GLU A 347 4.73 2.67 -22.07
C GLU A 347 5.74 2.19 -23.12
N GLY A 348 6.50 1.14 -22.85
CA GLY A 348 7.52 0.59 -23.74
C GLY A 348 8.82 1.36 -23.76
N LYS A 349 9.08 2.23 -22.78
CA LYS A 349 10.34 2.97 -22.67
C LYS A 349 11.37 2.16 -21.89
N PRO A 350 12.69 2.27 -22.22
CA PRO A 350 13.75 1.68 -21.43
C PRO A 350 13.67 2.11 -19.97
N TYR A 351 13.64 1.13 -19.07
CA TYR A 351 13.48 1.39 -17.64
C TYR A 351 14.68 0.88 -16.82
N SER A 352 15.16 -0.32 -17.10
CA SER A 352 16.26 -0.93 -16.35
C SER A 352 17.05 -1.88 -17.21
N VAL A 353 18.24 -2.29 -16.73
CA VAL A 353 19.12 -3.28 -17.38
C VAL A 353 19.01 -4.62 -16.67
N ARG A 354 18.99 -5.71 -17.44
CA ARG A 354 19.00 -7.09 -16.93
C ARG A 354 20.42 -7.50 -16.52
N TYR A 355 20.89 -6.96 -15.39
CA TYR A 355 22.25 -7.21 -14.90
C TYR A 355 22.54 -8.70 -14.64
N ASP A 356 21.56 -9.52 -14.33
CA ASP A 356 21.67 -10.96 -14.19
C ASP A 356 22.11 -11.61 -15.51
N GLN A 357 21.62 -11.16 -16.66
CA GLN A 357 22.04 -11.63 -17.98
C GLN A 357 23.45 -11.13 -18.35
N VAL A 358 23.76 -9.87 -18.03
CA VAL A 358 25.10 -9.31 -18.18
C VAL A 358 26.14 -10.17 -17.41
N ASN A 359 25.82 -10.62 -16.20
CA ASN A 359 26.70 -11.48 -15.43
C ASN A 359 26.95 -12.83 -16.12
N ALA A 360 25.95 -13.42 -16.76
CA ALA A 360 26.13 -14.66 -17.54
C ALA A 360 27.02 -14.44 -18.77
N MET A 361 26.89 -13.30 -19.45
CA MET A 361 27.76 -12.91 -20.56
C MET A 361 29.20 -12.68 -20.10
N LEU A 362 29.41 -12.02 -18.97
CA LEU A 362 30.72 -11.81 -18.36
C LEU A 362 31.40 -13.16 -18.07
N LEU A 363 30.68 -14.14 -17.52
CA LEU A 363 31.21 -15.48 -17.28
C LEU A 363 31.64 -16.16 -18.59
N ASN A 364 30.84 -16.01 -19.67
CA ASN A 364 31.19 -16.60 -20.96
C ASN A 364 32.49 -15.99 -21.53
N GLU A 365 32.65 -14.67 -21.49
CA GLU A 365 33.87 -13.99 -21.94
C GLU A 365 35.09 -14.35 -21.06
N PHE A 366 34.91 -14.41 -19.74
CA PHE A 366 35.95 -14.84 -18.83
C PHE A 366 36.45 -16.27 -19.17
N LEU A 367 35.52 -17.19 -19.46
CA LEU A 367 35.90 -18.58 -19.86
C LEU A 367 36.56 -18.62 -21.23
N LYS A 368 36.20 -17.76 -22.19
CA LYS A 368 36.90 -17.62 -23.47
C LYS A 368 38.34 -17.14 -23.25
N GLU A 369 38.51 -16.09 -22.46
CA GLU A 369 39.84 -15.53 -22.19
C GLU A 369 40.71 -16.49 -21.38
N HIS A 370 40.15 -17.25 -20.43
CA HIS A 370 40.85 -18.27 -19.70
C HIS A 370 41.43 -19.35 -20.63
N ARG A 371 40.61 -19.86 -21.56
CA ARG A 371 41.08 -20.86 -22.57
C ARG A 371 42.18 -20.28 -23.45
N LYS A 372 42.04 -19.03 -23.89
CA LYS A 372 43.06 -18.34 -24.71
C LYS A 372 44.38 -18.18 -23.93
N ASN A 373 44.33 -17.87 -22.66
CA ASN A 373 45.51 -17.79 -21.80
C ASN A 373 46.18 -19.14 -21.65
N GLU A 374 45.47 -20.26 -21.46
CA GLU A 374 46.01 -21.60 -21.41
C GLU A 374 46.72 -21.96 -22.73
N GLU A 375 46.12 -21.64 -23.89
CA GLU A 375 46.73 -21.82 -25.21
C GLU A 375 48.02 -21.01 -25.39
N GLN A 376 48.04 -19.77 -24.91
CA GLN A 376 49.18 -18.87 -24.91
C GLN A 376 50.32 -19.43 -24.03
N GLU A 377 49.99 -19.87 -22.81
CA GLU A 377 50.97 -20.50 -21.92
C GLU A 377 51.61 -21.76 -22.53
N ALA A 378 50.78 -22.63 -23.13
CA ALA A 378 51.27 -23.79 -23.84
C ALA A 378 52.18 -23.42 -25.05
N THR A 379 51.85 -22.33 -25.72
CA THR A 379 52.67 -21.81 -26.85
C THR A 379 53.97 -21.21 -26.35
N ILE A 380 53.96 -20.43 -25.28
CA ILE A 380 55.17 -19.90 -24.63
C ILE A 380 56.08 -21.02 -24.17
N ALA A 381 55.53 -22.06 -23.51
CA ALA A 381 56.33 -23.22 -23.11
C ALA A 381 57.02 -23.93 -24.30
N ARG A 382 56.31 -24.06 -25.45
CA ARG A 382 56.92 -24.62 -26.68
C ARG A 382 58.00 -23.72 -27.25
N LEU A 383 57.81 -22.42 -27.25
CA LEU A 383 58.81 -21.45 -27.71
C LEU A 383 60.06 -21.50 -26.84
N ILE A 384 59.92 -21.52 -25.52
CA ILE A 384 61.04 -21.63 -24.56
C ILE A 384 61.84 -22.93 -24.80
N ALA A 385 61.12 -24.06 -24.98
CA ALA A 385 61.75 -25.31 -25.26
C ALA A 385 62.55 -25.32 -26.63
N THR A 386 61.96 -24.64 -27.62
CA THR A 386 62.60 -24.45 -28.93
C THR A 386 63.83 -23.54 -28.86
N ASP A 387 63.70 -22.39 -28.14
CA ASP A 387 64.81 -21.49 -27.91
C ASP A 387 65.97 -22.16 -27.15
N THR A 388 65.68 -22.91 -26.09
CA THR A 388 66.71 -23.70 -25.37
C THR A 388 67.42 -24.66 -26.27
N ARG A 389 66.68 -25.33 -27.18
CA ARG A 389 67.31 -26.26 -28.17
C ARG A 389 68.17 -25.51 -29.18
N GLN A 390 67.73 -24.39 -29.71
CA GLN A 390 68.47 -23.53 -30.61
C GLN A 390 69.74 -22.98 -29.95
N GLN A 391 69.64 -22.55 -28.67
CA GLN A 391 70.78 -22.06 -27.90
C GLN A 391 71.90 -23.18 -27.77
N LYS A 392 71.49 -24.41 -27.44
CA LYS A 392 72.39 -25.53 -27.42
C LYS A 392 73.05 -25.84 -28.79
N GLN A 393 72.31 -25.72 -29.90
CA GLN A 393 72.81 -25.84 -31.23
C GLN A 393 73.83 -24.73 -31.56
N ILE A 394 73.55 -23.49 -31.20
CA ILE A 394 74.46 -22.39 -31.35
C ILE A 394 75.73 -22.60 -30.55
N GLU A 395 75.66 -23.02 -29.32
CA GLU A 395 76.82 -23.36 -28.47
C GLU A 395 77.67 -24.47 -29.09
N THR A 396 77.03 -25.55 -29.60
CA THR A 396 77.68 -26.66 -30.25
C THR A 396 78.40 -26.21 -31.56
N LEU A 397 77.72 -25.42 -32.35
CA LEU A 397 78.28 -24.87 -33.60
C LEU A 397 79.41 -23.88 -33.30
N THR A 398 79.30 -23.09 -32.30
CA THR A 398 80.34 -22.13 -31.86
C THR A 398 81.60 -22.89 -31.39
N ALA A 399 81.44 -23.96 -30.58
CA ALA A 399 82.52 -24.78 -30.15
C ALA A 399 83.23 -25.55 -31.34
N ALA A 400 82.41 -25.99 -32.31
CA ALA A 400 82.98 -26.63 -33.55
C ALA A 400 83.73 -25.60 -34.37
N LEU A 401 83.24 -24.39 -34.53
CA LEU A 401 83.86 -23.27 -35.21
C LEU A 401 85.22 -22.90 -34.56
N GLN A 402 85.26 -22.81 -33.22
CA GLN A 402 86.50 -22.58 -32.48
C GLN A 402 87.54 -23.66 -32.70
N LYS A 403 87.11 -24.97 -32.72
CA LYS A 403 88.00 -26.06 -33.02
C LYS A 403 88.59 -25.98 -34.43
N VAL A 404 87.76 -25.71 -35.43
CA VAL A 404 88.19 -25.51 -36.82
C VAL A 404 89.12 -24.29 -36.91
N SER A 405 88.84 -23.18 -36.27
CA SER A 405 89.69 -22.01 -36.23
C SER A 405 91.06 -22.34 -35.60
N ALA A 406 91.10 -23.07 -34.47
CA ALA A 406 92.32 -23.45 -33.84
C ALA A 406 93.18 -24.44 -34.76
N GLN A 407 92.50 -25.31 -35.47
CA GLN A 407 93.17 -26.20 -36.42
C GLN A 407 93.78 -25.45 -37.63
N LEU A 408 93.08 -24.43 -38.11
CA LEU A 408 93.57 -23.58 -39.16
C LEU A 408 94.77 -22.75 -38.70
N GLU A 409 94.75 -22.22 -37.45
CA GLU A 409 95.94 -21.53 -36.90
C GLU A 409 97.15 -22.49 -36.73
N LEU A 410 96.94 -23.67 -36.26
CA LEU A 410 98.01 -24.73 -36.19
C LEU A 410 98.55 -25.06 -37.57
N SER A 411 97.75 -25.09 -38.60
CA SER A 411 98.19 -25.36 -39.98
C SER A 411 98.94 -24.20 -40.65
N ARG A 412 98.85 -22.96 -40.08
CA ARG A 412 99.55 -21.75 -40.54
C ARG A 412 100.91 -21.55 -39.89
N THR A 413 101.33 -22.39 -38.93
CA THR A 413 102.73 -22.31 -38.39
C THR A 413 103.74 -22.74 -39.47
N PRO A 414 104.71 -21.86 -39.81
CA PRO A 414 105.72 -22.21 -40.82
C PRO A 414 106.57 -23.35 -40.37
N ARG A 415 106.76 -24.40 -41.21
CA ARG A 415 107.80 -25.35 -41.03
C ARG A 415 109.12 -24.60 -41.01
N THR A 416 109.82 -24.58 -39.92
CA THR A 416 111.22 -24.16 -39.83
C THR A 416 112.03 -25.13 -40.67
N VAL A 417 112.52 -24.61 -41.77
CA VAL A 417 113.57 -25.29 -42.56
C VAL A 417 114.84 -25.25 -41.73
N VAL A 418 115.29 -26.40 -41.31
CA VAL A 418 116.63 -26.57 -40.75
C VAL A 418 117.56 -26.77 -41.93
N GLU A 419 118.41 -25.79 -42.32
CA GLU A 419 119.56 -25.98 -43.19
C GLU A 419 120.73 -26.49 -42.34
N ASN A 420 121.43 -27.52 -42.89
CA ASN A 420 122.70 -28.07 -42.41
C ASN A 420 123.83 -27.06 -42.62
#